data_27d703d612b717262c4aa2fb44b078bb
#
_entry.id   27d703d612b717262c4aa2fb44b078bb
#
_cell.length_a   1.000
_cell.length_b   1.000
_cell.length_c   1.000
_cell.angle_alpha   90.00
_cell.angle_beta   90.00
_cell.angle_gamma   90.00
#
_symmetry.space_group_name_H-M   'P 1'
#
loop_
_entity.id
_entity.type
_entity.pdbx_description
1 polymer ?
#
loop_
_entity_poly.entity_id
_entity_poly.type
_entity_poly.pdbx_seq_one_letter_code
_entity_poly.pdbx_strand_id
1 'polypeptide(L)'
;MGIAPSKFHDWRKRHGLANEHNALVPRDWWLVDWEKQAILAFHADHLLDGYRRLAFMMLDADVVAVSPSSVYRVLKCAGLMKRHNCKPSLKGKGFDQPTKPHEHWHVDFAYINVAGTFFFLCTLLDGYSRHIVHWEIRESMTEADVETIIQRARERFPEARPRIISDNGPQFVAKDFKEFIRICGMTHVRTSAYYPQSNGKIERWHRSVKSECIRPGTPLSLEDARRLVANYVRRYNEERLHSAIGYVTPADKLGGRELAIFSARKLKLRVARERRQKVREAIQSAV
;
A
#
# COMPACT_ATOMS: atom_id res chain seq x y z
N MET A 1 50.27 16.40 -5.63
CA MET A 1 49.07 15.77 -6.19
C MET A 1 48.57 14.75 -5.16
N GLY A 2 47.37 14.91 -4.60
CA GLY A 2 46.85 14.06 -3.51
C GLY A 2 46.23 12.72 -3.99
N ILE A 3 46.94 11.99 -4.84
CA ILE A 3 46.47 10.68 -5.33
C ILE A 3 47.12 9.59 -4.47
N ALA A 4 46.30 8.68 -3.91
CA ALA A 4 46.80 7.54 -3.14
C ALA A 4 47.74 6.67 -4.02
N PRO A 5 48.88 6.21 -3.49
CA PRO A 5 49.85 5.40 -4.24
C PRO A 5 49.25 4.16 -4.93
N SER A 6 48.29 3.50 -4.25
CA SER A 6 47.54 2.36 -4.80
C SER A 6 46.82 2.73 -6.08
N LYS A 7 46.16 3.89 -6.11
CA LYS A 7 45.41 4.40 -7.28
C LYS A 7 46.33 4.74 -8.44
N PHE A 8 47.49 5.31 -8.14
CA PHE A 8 48.53 5.60 -9.16
C PHE A 8 49.07 4.32 -9.79
N HIS A 9 49.37 3.30 -8.99
CA HIS A 9 49.86 2.01 -9.51
C HIS A 9 48.80 1.29 -10.33
N ASP A 10 47.54 1.36 -9.94
CA ASP A 10 46.41 0.80 -10.68
C ASP A 10 46.24 1.50 -12.05
N TRP A 11 46.26 2.83 -12.08
CA TRP A 11 46.22 3.61 -13.32
C TRP A 11 47.40 3.29 -14.26
N ARG A 12 48.61 3.13 -13.71
CA ARG A 12 49.82 2.79 -14.47
C ARG A 12 49.72 1.40 -15.09
N LYS A 13 49.16 0.42 -14.38
CA LYS A 13 48.92 -0.95 -14.91
C LYS A 13 47.88 -0.94 -16.04
N ARG A 14 46.95 -0.02 -15.99
CA ARG A 14 45.85 0.08 -16.95
C ARG A 14 46.09 1.09 -18.07
N HIS A 15 47.23 1.71 -18.07
CA HIS A 15 47.60 2.64 -19.14
C HIS A 15 47.61 1.94 -20.51
N GLY A 16 46.85 2.48 -21.46
CA GLY A 16 46.68 1.89 -22.80
C GLY A 16 45.60 0.80 -22.90
N LEU A 17 45.02 0.37 -21.76
CA LEU A 17 43.88 -0.55 -21.78
C LEU A 17 42.55 0.23 -21.82
N ALA A 18 41.57 -0.32 -22.49
CA ALA A 18 40.24 0.21 -22.49
C ALA A 18 39.73 0.36 -21.04
N ASN A 19 39.06 1.46 -20.74
CA ASN A 19 38.53 1.69 -19.39
C ASN A 19 37.27 0.86 -19.15
N GLU A 20 37.47 -0.40 -18.75
CA GLU A 20 36.38 -1.33 -18.50
C GLU A 20 35.37 -0.85 -17.46
N HIS A 21 35.76 0.06 -16.56
CA HIS A 21 34.82 0.65 -15.60
C HIS A 21 33.78 1.57 -16.24
N ASN A 22 34.10 2.16 -17.40
CA ASN A 22 33.19 2.99 -18.20
C ASN A 22 32.64 2.19 -19.41
N ALA A 23 33.09 0.97 -19.65
CA ALA A 23 32.49 0.13 -20.66
C ALA A 23 31.04 -0.14 -20.28
N LEU A 24 30.12 0.11 -21.21
CA LEU A 24 28.69 -0.22 -21.09
C LEU A 24 28.49 -1.74 -21.16
N VAL A 25 29.30 -2.50 -20.42
CA VAL A 25 29.11 -3.95 -20.28
C VAL A 25 27.83 -4.16 -19.49
N PRO A 26 26.79 -4.72 -20.10
CA PRO A 26 25.52 -4.94 -19.42
C PRO A 26 25.73 -5.86 -18.22
N ARG A 27 25.24 -5.44 -17.05
CA ARG A 27 25.26 -6.28 -15.83
C ARG A 27 23.98 -7.09 -15.74
N ASP A 28 23.99 -8.21 -15.02
CA ASP A 28 22.88 -9.17 -14.89
C ASP A 28 21.54 -8.55 -14.51
N TRP A 29 21.57 -7.43 -13.78
CA TRP A 29 20.38 -6.71 -13.38
C TRP A 29 19.91 -5.64 -14.38
N TRP A 30 20.63 -5.42 -15.47
CA TRP A 30 20.21 -4.47 -16.50
C TRP A 30 19.08 -5.07 -17.32
N LEU A 31 18.08 -4.24 -17.60
CA LEU A 31 16.92 -4.66 -18.35
C LEU A 31 17.24 -4.76 -19.83
N VAL A 32 16.63 -5.72 -20.49
CA VAL A 32 16.56 -5.79 -21.94
C VAL A 32 15.45 -4.88 -22.48
N ASP A 33 15.49 -4.55 -23.78
CA ASP A 33 14.63 -3.49 -24.30
C ASP A 33 13.14 -3.83 -24.23
N TRP A 34 12.74 -5.08 -24.47
CA TRP A 34 11.34 -5.48 -24.31
C TRP A 34 10.83 -5.30 -22.87
N GLU A 35 11.66 -5.51 -21.85
CA GLU A 35 11.29 -5.29 -20.45
C GLU A 35 11.03 -3.79 -20.17
N LYS A 36 11.83 -2.92 -20.78
CA LYS A 36 11.62 -1.46 -20.67
C LYS A 36 10.32 -1.05 -21.34
N GLN A 37 10.02 -1.58 -22.52
CA GLN A 37 8.76 -1.33 -23.23
C GLN A 37 7.55 -1.84 -22.45
N ALA A 38 7.63 -3.05 -21.88
CA ALA A 38 6.58 -3.61 -21.04
C ALA A 38 6.28 -2.73 -19.80
N ILE A 39 7.32 -2.16 -19.16
CA ILE A 39 7.14 -1.22 -18.04
C ILE A 39 6.41 0.05 -18.49
N LEU A 40 6.77 0.61 -19.64
CA LEU A 40 6.15 1.83 -20.16
C LEU A 40 4.69 1.61 -20.55
N ALA A 41 4.40 0.51 -21.24
CA ALA A 41 3.04 0.13 -21.62
C ALA A 41 2.16 -0.09 -20.39
N PHE A 42 2.64 -0.88 -19.43
CA PHE A 42 1.89 -1.12 -18.19
C PHE A 42 1.63 0.17 -17.39
N HIS A 43 2.58 1.10 -17.38
CA HIS A 43 2.39 2.40 -16.71
C HIS A 43 1.28 3.23 -17.40
N ALA A 44 1.15 3.17 -18.72
CA ALA A 44 0.14 3.92 -19.46
C ALA A 44 -1.29 3.53 -19.04
N ASP A 45 -1.52 2.24 -18.72
CA ASP A 45 -2.79 1.72 -18.23
C ASP A 45 -3.03 1.96 -16.73
N HIS A 46 -1.98 2.34 -15.98
CA HIS A 46 -2.00 2.44 -14.51
C HIS A 46 -1.43 3.77 -13.99
N LEU A 47 -1.85 4.89 -14.57
CA LEU A 47 -1.32 6.25 -14.31
C LEU A 47 -1.44 6.71 -12.85
N LEU A 48 -2.38 6.14 -12.09
CA LEU A 48 -2.60 6.49 -10.68
C LEU A 48 -1.72 5.69 -9.71
N ASP A 49 -1.02 4.68 -10.20
CA ASP A 49 -0.20 3.81 -9.38
C ASP A 49 1.26 4.25 -9.35
N GLY A 50 1.81 4.38 -8.14
CA GLY A 50 3.22 4.74 -7.98
C GLY A 50 4.15 3.59 -8.41
N TYR A 51 5.35 3.91 -8.90
CA TYR A 51 6.33 2.96 -9.45
C TYR A 51 6.61 1.71 -8.60
N ARG A 52 6.55 1.82 -7.26
CA ARG A 52 6.74 0.68 -6.38
C ARG A 52 5.58 -0.31 -6.46
N ARG A 53 4.36 0.20 -6.49
CA ARG A 53 3.16 -0.63 -6.65
C ARG A 53 3.14 -1.27 -8.02
N LEU A 54 3.40 -0.49 -9.08
CA LEU A 54 3.52 -0.99 -10.45
C LEU A 54 4.51 -2.16 -10.57
N ALA A 55 5.68 -2.06 -9.92
CA ALA A 55 6.66 -3.15 -9.94
C ALA A 55 6.09 -4.47 -9.40
N PHE A 56 5.35 -4.42 -8.31
CA PHE A 56 4.74 -5.62 -7.74
C PHE A 56 3.51 -6.09 -8.53
N MET A 57 2.72 -5.18 -9.09
CA MET A 57 1.60 -5.53 -9.97
C MET A 57 2.10 -6.27 -11.21
N MET A 58 3.12 -5.75 -11.89
CA MET A 58 3.73 -6.42 -13.05
C MET A 58 4.33 -7.78 -12.72
N LEU A 59 4.95 -7.89 -11.53
CA LEU A 59 5.56 -9.13 -11.05
C LEU A 59 4.50 -10.19 -10.73
N ASP A 60 3.37 -9.79 -10.16
CA ASP A 60 2.25 -10.69 -9.82
C ASP A 60 1.48 -11.13 -11.07
N ALA A 61 1.31 -10.22 -12.04
CA ALA A 61 0.66 -10.49 -13.33
C ALA A 61 1.57 -11.15 -14.38
N ASP A 62 2.80 -11.54 -14.03
CA ASP A 62 3.80 -12.13 -14.95
C ASP A 62 4.13 -11.29 -16.19
N VAL A 63 3.90 -9.96 -16.12
CA VAL A 63 4.23 -9.04 -17.21
C VAL A 63 5.75 -8.88 -17.34
N VAL A 64 6.41 -8.50 -16.25
CA VAL A 64 7.87 -8.39 -16.18
C VAL A 64 8.36 -8.51 -14.74
N ALA A 65 9.42 -9.29 -14.53
CA ALA A 65 9.99 -9.51 -13.21
C ALA A 65 11.21 -8.58 -12.98
N VAL A 66 10.92 -7.41 -12.39
CA VAL A 66 11.91 -6.34 -12.16
C VAL A 66 11.79 -5.73 -10.76
N SER A 67 12.90 -5.16 -10.29
CA SER A 67 12.88 -4.45 -8.99
C SER A 67 12.18 -3.10 -9.11
N PRO A 68 11.60 -2.57 -8.00
CA PRO A 68 11.05 -1.22 -7.98
C PRO A 68 12.06 -0.14 -8.40
N SER A 69 13.34 -0.31 -8.09
CA SER A 69 14.41 0.61 -8.51
C SER A 69 14.61 0.63 -10.02
N SER A 70 14.41 -0.51 -10.68
CA SER A 70 14.48 -0.61 -12.15
C SER A 70 13.31 0.09 -12.80
N VAL A 71 12.09 -0.13 -12.31
CA VAL A 71 10.88 0.60 -12.77
C VAL A 71 11.07 2.12 -12.62
N TYR A 72 11.55 2.56 -11.45
CA TYR A 72 11.83 3.98 -11.23
C TYR A 72 12.79 4.57 -12.27
N ARG A 73 13.89 3.86 -12.58
CA ARG A 73 14.88 4.34 -13.57
C ARG A 73 14.29 4.44 -14.96
N VAL A 74 13.53 3.44 -15.40
CA VAL A 74 12.87 3.45 -16.71
C VAL A 74 11.89 4.61 -16.83
N LEU A 75 10.97 4.75 -15.86
CA LEU A 75 9.99 5.83 -15.85
C LEU A 75 10.64 7.22 -15.74
N LYS A 76 11.75 7.33 -14.98
CA LYS A 76 12.50 8.58 -14.87
C LYS A 76 13.16 8.97 -16.19
N CYS A 77 13.80 8.01 -16.90
CA CYS A 77 14.39 8.25 -18.22
C CYS A 77 13.33 8.66 -19.25
N ALA A 78 12.12 8.12 -19.16
CA ALA A 78 11.00 8.48 -20.02
C ALA A 78 10.30 9.81 -19.62
N GLY A 79 10.78 10.52 -18.59
CA GLY A 79 10.17 11.78 -18.13
C GLY A 79 8.83 11.62 -17.40
N LEU A 80 8.42 10.39 -17.08
CA LEU A 80 7.11 10.08 -16.50
C LEU A 80 7.05 10.20 -14.96
N MET A 81 8.17 10.55 -14.31
CA MET A 81 8.24 10.72 -12.87
C MET A 81 8.03 12.20 -12.47
N LYS A 82 6.91 12.46 -11.78
CA LYS A 82 6.66 13.77 -11.17
C LYS A 82 7.54 13.97 -9.94
N ARG A 83 8.08 15.18 -9.73
CA ARG A 83 8.75 15.55 -8.49
C ARG A 83 7.71 15.65 -7.38
N HIS A 84 7.79 14.77 -6.40
CA HIS A 84 7.03 14.89 -5.16
C HIS A 84 7.92 15.49 -4.07
N ASN A 85 7.56 16.67 -3.58
CA ASN A 85 8.11 17.20 -2.35
C ASN A 85 7.48 16.43 -1.18
N CYS A 86 8.09 15.33 -0.79
CA CYS A 86 7.69 14.60 0.42
C CYS A 86 8.23 15.34 1.65
N LYS A 87 7.33 15.92 2.45
CA LYS A 87 7.69 16.33 3.80
C LYS A 87 8.07 15.07 4.60
N PRO A 88 9.19 15.09 5.35
CA PRO A 88 9.54 13.96 6.19
C PRO A 88 8.43 13.69 7.20
N SER A 89 8.03 12.43 7.32
CA SER A 89 7.05 12.01 8.32
C SER A 89 7.74 11.96 9.68
N LEU A 90 7.29 12.75 10.62
CA LEU A 90 7.66 12.62 12.02
C LEU A 90 6.96 11.38 12.58
N LYS A 91 7.64 10.24 12.51
CA LYS A 91 7.17 9.01 13.17
C LYS A 91 7.45 9.15 14.66
N GLY A 92 6.41 9.37 15.46
CA GLY A 92 6.50 9.18 16.91
C GLY A 92 6.75 7.70 17.26
N LYS A 93 7.27 7.42 18.44
CA LYS A 93 7.31 6.07 19.04
C LYS A 93 5.87 5.66 19.28
N GLY A 94 5.33 4.86 18.36
CA GLY A 94 3.91 4.65 18.26
C GLY A 94 3.39 3.61 19.24
N PHE A 95 2.13 3.64 19.38
CA PHE A 95 1.19 2.63 19.80
C PHE A 95 1.64 1.20 19.42
N ASP A 96 1.44 0.23 20.29
CA ASP A 96 1.72 -1.18 20.02
C ASP A 96 1.04 -1.62 18.72
N GLN A 97 1.84 -2.10 17.80
CA GLN A 97 1.32 -2.52 16.50
C GLN A 97 0.72 -3.93 16.63
N PRO A 98 -0.47 -4.18 16.07
CA PRO A 98 -1.06 -5.51 16.07
C PRO A 98 -0.17 -6.49 15.31
N THR A 99 -0.03 -7.70 15.86
CA THR A 99 0.82 -8.77 15.34
C THR A 99 0.03 -9.83 14.58
N LYS A 100 -1.29 -9.85 14.75
CA LYS A 100 -2.21 -10.82 14.12
C LYS A 100 -3.51 -10.16 13.65
N PRO A 101 -4.25 -10.80 12.75
CA PRO A 101 -5.57 -10.35 12.32
C PRO A 101 -6.53 -10.14 13.50
N HIS A 102 -7.40 -9.16 13.37
CA HIS A 102 -8.47 -8.85 14.32
C HIS A 102 -8.03 -8.56 15.77
N GLU A 103 -6.76 -8.22 15.96
CA GLU A 103 -6.26 -7.78 17.26
C GLU A 103 -6.69 -6.35 17.56
N HIS A 104 -6.63 -5.47 16.57
CA HIS A 104 -7.06 -4.08 16.64
C HIS A 104 -8.00 -3.73 15.49
N TRP A 105 -9.19 -3.19 15.81
CA TRP A 105 -10.04 -2.54 14.81
C TRP A 105 -10.06 -1.05 15.07
N HIS A 106 -9.67 -0.28 14.07
CA HIS A 106 -9.80 1.17 14.08
C HIS A 106 -11.19 1.54 13.56
N VAL A 107 -11.90 2.39 14.28
CA VAL A 107 -13.20 2.95 13.88
C VAL A 107 -13.10 4.46 13.81
N ASP A 108 -13.65 5.04 12.76
CA ASP A 108 -13.66 6.49 12.56
C ASP A 108 -14.70 6.89 11.51
N PHE A 109 -15.03 8.16 11.49
CA PHE A 109 -16.01 8.76 10.57
C PHE A 109 -15.32 9.70 9.61
N ALA A 110 -15.77 9.68 8.36
CA ALA A 110 -15.39 10.67 7.38
C ALA A 110 -16.63 11.32 6.78
N TYR A 111 -16.62 12.62 6.64
CA TYR A 111 -17.62 13.32 5.84
C TYR A 111 -17.32 13.11 4.36
N ILE A 112 -18.31 12.68 3.59
CA ILE A 112 -18.27 12.58 2.13
C ILE A 112 -19.32 13.53 1.55
N ASN A 113 -18.94 14.27 0.51
CA ASN A 113 -19.85 15.16 -0.21
C ASN A 113 -20.52 14.39 -1.34
N VAL A 114 -21.84 14.42 -1.40
CA VAL A 114 -22.67 13.82 -2.44
C VAL A 114 -23.62 14.89 -2.96
N ALA A 115 -23.40 15.37 -4.16
CA ALA A 115 -24.22 16.43 -4.78
C ALA A 115 -24.47 17.66 -3.89
N GLY A 116 -23.44 18.09 -3.12
CA GLY A 116 -23.54 19.23 -2.20
C GLY A 116 -23.97 18.89 -0.77
N THR A 117 -24.52 17.71 -0.51
CA THR A 117 -24.91 17.24 0.82
C THR A 117 -23.81 16.40 1.45
N PHE A 118 -23.58 16.56 2.75
CA PHE A 118 -22.59 15.80 3.49
C PHE A 118 -23.22 14.60 4.20
N PHE A 119 -22.61 13.45 4.01
CA PHE A 119 -22.97 12.18 4.65
C PHE A 119 -21.81 11.65 5.47
N PHE A 120 -22.11 10.81 6.45
CA PHE A 120 -21.13 10.15 7.30
C PHE A 120 -20.74 8.80 6.71
N LEU A 121 -19.46 8.62 6.40
CA LEU A 121 -18.87 7.31 6.10
C LEU A 121 -18.22 6.78 7.37
N CYS A 122 -18.86 5.82 8.05
CA CYS A 122 -18.24 5.06 9.13
C CYS A 122 -17.46 3.90 8.54
N THR A 123 -16.26 3.66 9.05
CA THR A 123 -15.41 2.55 8.61
C THR A 123 -14.76 1.84 9.79
N LEU A 124 -14.75 0.51 9.75
CA LEU A 124 -13.95 -0.34 10.60
C LEU A 124 -12.78 -0.93 9.78
N LEU A 125 -11.56 -0.68 10.23
CA LEU A 125 -10.33 -1.10 9.58
C LEU A 125 -9.52 -2.01 10.50
N ASP A 126 -9.16 -3.20 10.03
CA ASP A 126 -8.22 -4.06 10.75
C ASP A 126 -6.81 -3.48 10.76
N GLY A 127 -6.28 -3.26 11.94
CA GLY A 127 -5.01 -2.58 12.16
C GLY A 127 -3.79 -3.37 11.67
N TYR A 128 -3.89 -4.70 11.58
CA TYR A 128 -2.84 -5.59 11.10
C TYR A 128 -2.79 -5.65 9.58
N SER A 129 -3.88 -6.06 8.98
CA SER A 129 -3.98 -6.31 7.53
C SER A 129 -4.33 -5.08 6.69
N ARG A 130 -4.84 -4.01 7.32
CA ARG A 130 -5.45 -2.86 6.63
C ARG A 130 -6.76 -3.19 5.91
N HIS A 131 -7.32 -4.36 6.13
CA HIS A 131 -8.59 -4.79 5.56
C HIS A 131 -9.74 -3.95 6.10
N ILE A 132 -10.63 -3.51 5.23
CA ILE A 132 -11.88 -2.86 5.63
C ILE A 132 -12.85 -3.96 6.04
N VAL A 133 -13.03 -4.08 7.35
CA VAL A 133 -13.86 -5.12 7.97
C VAL A 133 -15.34 -4.86 7.70
N HIS A 134 -15.75 -3.58 7.89
CA HIS A 134 -17.11 -3.12 7.59
C HIS A 134 -17.12 -1.60 7.34
N TRP A 135 -18.15 -1.13 6.66
CA TRP A 135 -18.38 0.29 6.40
C TRP A 135 -19.85 0.56 6.13
N GLU A 136 -20.31 1.77 6.46
CA GLU A 136 -21.64 2.25 6.13
C GLU A 136 -21.63 3.74 5.83
N ILE A 137 -22.56 4.18 4.98
CA ILE A 137 -22.83 5.59 4.72
C ILE A 137 -24.22 5.92 5.23
N ARG A 138 -24.32 6.95 6.08
CA ARG A 138 -25.58 7.39 6.70
C ARG A 138 -25.69 8.92 6.70
N GLU A 139 -26.93 9.41 6.81
CA GLU A 139 -27.22 10.84 6.92
C GLU A 139 -26.85 11.40 8.29
N SER A 140 -27.04 10.61 9.32
CA SER A 140 -26.64 10.89 10.69
C SER A 140 -25.80 9.74 11.25
N MET A 141 -25.14 9.97 12.37
CA MET A 141 -24.35 8.94 13.03
C MET A 141 -24.51 9.08 14.54
N THR A 142 -25.39 8.26 15.08
CA THR A 142 -25.65 8.15 16.51
C THR A 142 -24.77 7.07 17.15
N GLU A 143 -24.79 6.97 18.46
CA GLU A 143 -24.14 5.89 19.21
C GLU A 143 -24.69 4.52 18.80
N ALA A 144 -26.02 4.35 18.77
CA ALA A 144 -26.67 3.11 18.36
C ALA A 144 -26.32 2.69 16.92
N ASP A 145 -26.08 3.67 16.04
CA ASP A 145 -25.58 3.40 14.69
C ASP A 145 -24.20 2.74 14.70
N VAL A 146 -23.32 3.25 15.56
CA VAL A 146 -21.95 2.71 15.70
C VAL A 146 -21.97 1.30 16.26
N GLU A 147 -22.78 1.05 17.29
CA GLU A 147 -22.99 -0.27 17.87
C GLU A 147 -23.49 -1.27 16.82
N THR A 148 -24.48 -0.87 16.03
CA THR A 148 -25.01 -1.68 14.92
C THR A 148 -23.92 -2.00 13.89
N ILE A 149 -23.09 -1.03 13.52
CA ILE A 149 -22.00 -1.18 12.55
C ILE A 149 -20.95 -2.17 13.09
N ILE A 150 -20.58 -2.05 14.37
CA ILE A 150 -19.64 -2.98 15.01
C ILE A 150 -20.26 -4.38 15.13
N GLN A 151 -21.53 -4.47 15.46
CA GLN A 151 -22.22 -5.76 15.53
C GLN A 151 -22.25 -6.48 14.18
N ARG A 152 -22.53 -5.78 13.08
CA ARG A 152 -22.47 -6.31 11.71
C ARG A 152 -21.07 -6.78 11.32
N ALA A 153 -20.03 -6.07 11.79
CA ALA A 153 -18.66 -6.50 11.60
C ALA A 153 -18.36 -7.82 12.37
N ARG A 154 -18.88 -7.95 13.59
CA ARG A 154 -18.73 -9.18 14.39
C ARG A 154 -19.47 -10.35 13.80
N GLU A 155 -20.61 -10.16 13.18
CA GLU A 155 -21.34 -11.22 12.47
C GLU A 155 -20.53 -11.82 11.32
N ARG A 156 -19.68 -11.02 10.68
CA ARG A 156 -18.73 -11.51 9.66
C ARG A 156 -17.53 -12.25 10.26
N PHE A 157 -17.13 -11.88 11.47
CA PHE A 157 -15.97 -12.43 12.16
C PHE A 157 -16.33 -12.77 13.62
N PRO A 158 -17.15 -13.82 13.84
CA PRO A 158 -17.75 -14.09 15.15
C PRO A 158 -16.74 -14.42 16.25
N GLU A 159 -15.58 -14.98 15.87
CA GLU A 159 -14.51 -15.31 16.81
C GLU A 159 -13.62 -14.10 17.18
N ALA A 160 -13.76 -12.98 16.47
CA ALA A 160 -12.93 -11.81 16.70
C ALA A 160 -13.32 -11.11 18.02
N ARG A 161 -12.32 -10.79 18.84
CA ARG A 161 -12.45 -9.99 20.06
C ARG A 161 -11.43 -8.84 20.02
N PRO A 162 -11.61 -7.90 19.08
CA PRO A 162 -10.63 -6.84 18.86
C PRO A 162 -10.61 -5.83 19.99
N ARG A 163 -9.47 -5.14 20.09
CA ARG A 163 -9.40 -3.85 20.74
C ARG A 163 -9.93 -2.79 19.77
N ILE A 164 -11.03 -2.15 20.11
CA ILE A 164 -11.59 -1.04 19.32
C ILE A 164 -10.78 0.22 19.61
N ILE A 165 -10.29 0.86 18.57
CA ILE A 165 -9.52 2.11 18.64
C ILE A 165 -10.32 3.19 17.93
N SER A 166 -10.73 4.23 18.67
CA SER A 166 -11.47 5.37 18.13
C SER A 166 -10.84 6.70 18.57
N ASP A 167 -11.29 7.77 17.99
CA ASP A 167 -11.08 9.12 18.53
C ASP A 167 -11.95 9.38 19.79
N ASN A 168 -12.03 10.63 20.24
CA ASN A 168 -12.84 11.07 21.37
C ASN A 168 -14.21 11.61 20.95
N GLY A 169 -14.73 11.19 19.81
CA GLY A 169 -16.07 11.58 19.37
C GLY A 169 -17.15 11.24 20.41
N PRO A 170 -18.23 12.04 20.51
CA PRO A 170 -19.27 11.86 21.53
C PRO A 170 -19.89 10.46 21.49
N GLN A 171 -20.02 9.85 20.32
CA GLN A 171 -20.55 8.51 20.13
C GLN A 171 -19.71 7.42 20.81
N PHE A 172 -18.39 7.65 20.97
CA PHE A 172 -17.46 6.69 21.58
C PHE A 172 -17.24 6.94 23.07
N VAL A 173 -17.74 8.04 23.62
CA VAL A 173 -17.59 8.41 25.04
C VAL A 173 -18.77 7.93 25.87
N ALA A 174 -19.92 7.73 25.25
CA ALA A 174 -21.17 7.38 25.85
C ALA A 174 -21.10 6.11 26.72
N LYS A 175 -21.96 6.01 27.73
CA LYS A 175 -21.96 4.88 28.68
C LYS A 175 -22.42 3.59 28.01
N ASP A 176 -23.46 3.69 27.19
CA ASP A 176 -24.05 2.52 26.51
C ASP A 176 -23.08 1.89 25.54
N PHE A 177 -22.32 2.69 24.78
CA PHE A 177 -21.24 2.19 23.93
C PHE A 177 -20.18 1.41 24.72
N LYS A 178 -19.77 1.90 25.88
CA LYS A 178 -18.78 1.19 26.72
C LYS A 178 -19.33 -0.14 27.24
N GLU A 179 -20.59 -0.15 27.64
CA GLU A 179 -21.26 -1.34 28.10
C GLU A 179 -21.44 -2.36 26.97
N PHE A 180 -21.85 -1.90 25.78
CA PHE A 180 -21.91 -2.74 24.57
C PHE A 180 -20.56 -3.41 24.28
N ILE A 181 -19.47 -2.64 24.28
CA ILE A 181 -18.12 -3.18 24.04
C ILE A 181 -17.76 -4.22 25.09
N ARG A 182 -18.08 -3.99 26.37
CA ARG A 182 -17.82 -4.92 27.47
C ARG A 182 -18.61 -6.22 27.32
N ILE A 183 -19.91 -6.13 27.04
CA ILE A 183 -20.80 -7.29 26.83
C ILE A 183 -20.31 -8.12 25.65
N CYS A 184 -19.78 -7.47 24.61
CA CYS A 184 -19.21 -8.13 23.45
C CYS A 184 -17.84 -8.79 23.70
N GLY A 185 -17.28 -8.71 24.91
CA GLY A 185 -15.96 -9.26 25.23
C GLY A 185 -14.83 -8.53 24.52
N MET A 186 -15.04 -7.28 24.08
CA MET A 186 -14.06 -6.43 23.43
C MET A 186 -13.47 -5.42 24.43
N THR A 187 -12.42 -4.74 24.02
CA THR A 187 -11.84 -3.60 24.77
C THR A 187 -11.88 -2.34 23.93
N HIS A 188 -12.00 -1.18 24.57
CA HIS A 188 -12.03 0.11 23.89
C HIS A 188 -10.88 0.99 24.36
N VAL A 189 -10.14 1.53 23.39
CA VAL A 189 -9.05 2.50 23.62
C VAL A 189 -9.32 3.73 22.79
N ARG A 190 -9.42 4.87 23.46
CA ARG A 190 -9.53 6.17 22.82
C ARG A 190 -8.15 6.74 22.53
N THR A 191 -8.00 7.33 21.38
CA THR A 191 -6.75 8.02 21.05
C THR A 191 -6.61 9.28 21.91
N SER A 192 -5.42 9.49 22.48
CA SER A 192 -5.16 10.74 23.20
C SER A 192 -5.12 11.91 22.22
N ALA A 193 -5.61 13.07 22.66
CA ALA A 193 -5.51 14.33 21.91
C ALA A 193 -4.06 14.69 21.54
N TYR A 194 -3.09 14.22 22.32
CA TYR A 194 -1.66 14.42 22.09
C TYR A 194 -1.00 13.33 21.25
N TYR A 195 -1.75 12.27 20.85
CA TYR A 195 -1.25 11.15 20.02
C TYR A 195 -2.18 10.83 18.84
N PRO A 196 -2.38 11.78 17.91
CA PRO A 196 -3.24 11.56 16.74
C PRO A 196 -2.74 10.44 15.83
N GLN A 197 -1.46 10.04 15.97
CA GLN A 197 -0.84 9.00 15.14
C GLN A 197 -1.45 7.60 15.34
N SER A 198 -2.13 7.34 16.45
CA SER A 198 -2.79 6.05 16.71
C SER A 198 -3.94 5.78 15.74
N ASN A 199 -4.58 6.82 15.20
CA ASN A 199 -5.63 6.69 14.19
C ASN A 199 -5.17 6.93 12.73
N GLY A 200 -3.88 7.22 12.53
CA GLY A 200 -3.30 7.51 11.21
C GLY A 200 -3.48 6.42 10.15
N LYS A 201 -3.84 5.19 10.56
CA LYS A 201 -4.16 4.08 9.65
C LYS A 201 -5.48 4.33 8.93
N ILE A 202 -6.53 4.65 9.70
CA ILE A 202 -7.86 4.88 9.15
C ILE A 202 -7.98 6.27 8.50
N GLU A 203 -7.25 7.27 8.99
CA GLU A 203 -7.16 8.59 8.34
C GLU A 203 -6.57 8.46 6.92
N ARG A 204 -5.56 7.61 6.74
CA ARG A 204 -5.00 7.32 5.42
C ARG A 204 -6.01 6.62 4.51
N TRP A 205 -6.81 5.71 5.05
CA TRP A 205 -7.94 5.11 4.32
C TRP A 205 -8.94 6.18 3.88
N HIS A 206 -9.40 7.04 4.80
CA HIS A 206 -10.32 8.12 4.46
C HIS A 206 -9.79 9.05 3.38
N ARG A 207 -8.49 9.35 3.41
CA ARG A 207 -7.84 10.12 2.34
C ARG A 207 -7.91 9.38 1.00
N SER A 208 -7.64 8.08 1.01
CA SER A 208 -7.65 7.26 -0.21
C SER A 208 -9.05 7.17 -0.81
N VAL A 209 -10.08 6.84 -0.01
CA VAL A 209 -11.46 6.75 -0.52
C VAL A 209 -11.96 8.08 -1.04
N LYS A 210 -11.63 9.20 -0.39
CA LYS A 210 -12.00 10.53 -0.87
C LYS A 210 -11.31 10.89 -2.19
N SER A 211 -10.02 10.61 -2.34
CA SER A 211 -9.24 11.01 -3.50
C SER A 211 -9.35 10.05 -4.69
N GLU A 212 -9.50 8.75 -4.43
CA GLU A 212 -9.47 7.70 -5.46
C GLU A 212 -10.88 7.21 -5.85
N CYS A 213 -11.90 7.48 -5.01
CA CYS A 213 -13.27 7.02 -5.22
C CYS A 213 -14.28 8.18 -5.33
N ILE A 214 -14.48 8.93 -4.23
CA ILE A 214 -15.57 9.92 -4.15
C ILE A 214 -15.34 11.10 -5.11
N ARG A 215 -14.15 11.71 -5.10
CA ARG A 215 -13.87 12.87 -5.96
C ARG A 215 -13.93 12.55 -7.46
N PRO A 216 -13.31 11.47 -7.94
CA PRO A 216 -13.41 11.11 -9.35
C PRO A 216 -14.79 10.58 -9.75
N GLY A 217 -15.47 9.88 -8.82
CA GLY A 217 -16.76 9.26 -9.06
C GLY A 217 -17.95 10.23 -9.02
N THR A 218 -17.78 11.42 -8.41
CA THR A 218 -18.80 12.48 -8.32
C THR A 218 -20.22 11.95 -8.10
N PRO A 219 -20.50 11.24 -6.98
CA PRO A 219 -21.78 10.60 -6.75
C PRO A 219 -22.93 11.62 -6.70
N LEU A 220 -24.04 11.30 -7.37
CA LEU A 220 -25.21 12.17 -7.49
C LEU A 220 -26.30 11.85 -6.47
N SER A 221 -26.25 10.69 -5.84
CA SER A 221 -27.17 10.26 -4.80
C SER A 221 -26.48 9.43 -3.71
N LEU A 222 -27.12 9.23 -2.58
CA LEU A 222 -26.63 8.37 -1.51
C LEU A 222 -26.43 6.92 -1.98
N GLU A 223 -27.35 6.40 -2.81
CA GLU A 223 -27.25 5.05 -3.37
C GLU A 223 -26.10 4.94 -4.34
N ASP A 224 -25.86 5.96 -5.16
CA ASP A 224 -24.72 6.02 -6.06
C ASP A 224 -23.40 6.05 -5.26
N ALA A 225 -23.33 6.84 -4.19
CA ALA A 225 -22.18 6.86 -3.28
C ALA A 225 -21.95 5.49 -2.63
N ARG A 226 -23.00 4.80 -2.17
CA ARG A 226 -22.90 3.43 -1.62
C ARG A 226 -22.35 2.45 -2.65
N ARG A 227 -22.84 2.49 -3.88
CA ARG A 227 -22.37 1.64 -4.97
C ARG A 227 -20.89 1.88 -5.28
N LEU A 228 -20.47 3.14 -5.41
CA LEU A 228 -19.09 3.52 -5.67
C LEU A 228 -18.15 3.06 -4.53
N VAL A 229 -18.53 3.30 -3.28
CA VAL A 229 -17.72 2.90 -2.12
C VAL A 229 -17.68 1.37 -2.00
N ALA A 230 -18.77 0.64 -2.27
CA ALA A 230 -18.79 -0.82 -2.27
C ALA A 230 -17.76 -1.40 -3.25
N ASN A 231 -17.77 -0.92 -4.49
CA ASN A 231 -16.81 -1.32 -5.51
C ASN A 231 -15.37 -0.96 -5.13
N TYR A 232 -15.17 0.23 -4.57
CA TYR A 232 -13.86 0.67 -4.14
C TYR A 232 -13.33 -0.16 -2.95
N VAL A 233 -14.16 -0.47 -1.96
CA VAL A 233 -13.77 -1.31 -0.81
C VAL A 233 -13.39 -2.72 -1.27
N ARG A 234 -14.18 -3.32 -2.16
CA ARG A 234 -13.83 -4.62 -2.74
C ARG A 234 -12.46 -4.57 -3.41
N ARG A 235 -12.25 -3.62 -4.35
CA ARG A 235 -10.97 -3.42 -5.02
C ARG A 235 -9.84 -3.13 -4.02
N TYR A 236 -10.08 -2.31 -2.99
CA TYR A 236 -9.10 -1.99 -1.96
C TYR A 236 -8.68 -3.24 -1.17
N ASN A 237 -9.63 -4.07 -0.78
CA ASN A 237 -9.36 -5.27 -0.01
C ASN A 237 -8.70 -6.39 -0.83
N GLU A 238 -9.13 -6.59 -2.07
CA GLU A 238 -8.82 -7.79 -2.86
C GLU A 238 -7.76 -7.56 -3.94
N GLU A 239 -7.63 -6.35 -4.47
CA GLU A 239 -6.76 -6.08 -5.63
C GLU A 239 -5.66 -5.08 -5.33
N ARG A 240 -5.94 -4.07 -4.50
CA ARG A 240 -5.03 -2.95 -4.27
C ARG A 240 -3.87 -3.35 -3.36
N LEU A 241 -2.66 -3.36 -3.91
CA LEU A 241 -1.44 -3.63 -3.14
C LEU A 241 -1.14 -2.47 -2.18
N HIS A 242 -0.91 -2.80 -0.91
CA HIS A 242 -0.76 -1.80 0.15
C HIS A 242 0.69 -1.73 0.67
N SER A 243 1.32 -0.55 0.56
CA SER A 243 2.74 -0.35 0.88
C SER A 243 3.10 -0.65 2.34
N ALA A 244 2.20 -0.40 3.29
CA ALA A 244 2.46 -0.62 4.71
C ALA A 244 2.49 -2.10 5.14
N ILE A 245 2.04 -3.00 4.27
CA ILE A 245 2.00 -4.45 4.52
C ILE A 245 2.80 -5.25 3.48
N GLY A 246 3.82 -4.63 2.87
CA GLY A 246 4.72 -5.30 1.92
C GLY A 246 4.18 -5.41 0.49
N TYR A 247 3.27 -4.53 0.09
CA TYR A 247 2.65 -4.57 -1.25
C TYR A 247 1.92 -5.88 -1.54
N VAL A 248 1.24 -6.44 -0.55
CA VAL A 248 0.20 -7.45 -0.73
C VAL A 248 -1.17 -6.80 -0.60
N THR A 249 -2.24 -7.51 -0.95
CA THR A 249 -3.60 -7.01 -0.71
C THR A 249 -3.96 -7.13 0.77
N PRO A 250 -4.85 -6.27 1.29
CA PRO A 250 -5.39 -6.44 2.64
C PRO A 250 -6.00 -7.83 2.89
N ALA A 251 -6.69 -8.40 1.90
CA ALA A 251 -7.28 -9.74 2.00
C ALA A 251 -6.22 -10.85 2.06
N ASP A 252 -5.11 -10.73 1.31
CA ASP A 252 -4.00 -11.67 1.40
C ASP A 252 -3.32 -11.62 2.77
N LYS A 253 -3.12 -10.42 3.28
CA LYS A 253 -2.53 -10.23 4.60
C LYS A 253 -3.45 -10.74 5.71
N LEU A 254 -4.76 -10.50 5.61
CA LEU A 254 -5.75 -11.01 6.55
C LEU A 254 -5.77 -12.54 6.56
N GLY A 255 -5.69 -13.14 5.37
CA GLY A 255 -5.67 -14.60 5.18
C GLY A 255 -4.31 -15.27 5.40
N GLY A 256 -3.26 -14.54 5.82
CA GLY A 256 -1.92 -15.09 6.09
C GLY A 256 -1.16 -15.57 4.85
N ARG A 257 -1.54 -15.12 3.64
CA ARG A 257 -0.93 -15.55 2.38
C ARG A 257 0.34 -14.78 2.00
N GLU A 258 0.70 -13.74 2.73
CA GLU A 258 1.80 -12.83 2.40
C GLU A 258 3.15 -13.52 2.24
N LEU A 259 3.47 -14.51 3.07
CA LEU A 259 4.76 -15.20 3.01
C LEU A 259 4.92 -16.01 1.72
N ALA A 260 3.85 -16.68 1.27
CA ALA A 260 3.83 -17.40 0.01
C ALA A 260 4.02 -16.44 -1.18
N ILE A 261 3.34 -15.31 -1.17
CA ILE A 261 3.47 -14.25 -2.20
C ILE A 261 4.90 -13.71 -2.24
N PHE A 262 5.50 -13.41 -1.09
CA PHE A 262 6.88 -12.92 -1.03
C PHE A 262 7.87 -13.94 -1.57
N SER A 263 7.69 -15.21 -1.24
CA SER A 263 8.53 -16.31 -1.74
C SER A 263 8.42 -16.48 -3.26
N ALA A 264 7.20 -16.45 -3.79
CA ALA A 264 6.95 -16.51 -5.23
C ALA A 264 7.61 -15.33 -5.98
N ARG A 265 7.43 -14.10 -5.47
CA ARG A 265 8.05 -12.89 -6.04
C ARG A 265 9.58 -12.97 -6.04
N LYS A 266 10.17 -13.46 -4.95
CA LYS A 266 11.63 -13.66 -4.86
C LYS A 266 12.12 -14.65 -5.90
N LEU A 267 11.40 -15.74 -6.11
CA LEU A 267 11.71 -16.72 -7.14
C LEU A 267 11.65 -16.11 -8.55
N LYS A 268 10.55 -15.43 -8.90
CA LYS A 268 10.39 -14.75 -10.19
C LYS A 268 11.53 -13.78 -10.50
N LEU A 269 11.94 -12.97 -9.52
CA LEU A 269 13.05 -12.03 -9.67
C LEU A 269 14.40 -12.75 -9.92
N ARG A 270 14.63 -13.89 -9.25
CA ARG A 270 15.83 -14.70 -9.45
C ARG A 270 15.86 -15.29 -10.85
N VAL A 271 14.80 -15.96 -11.27
CA VAL A 271 14.67 -16.56 -12.60
C VAL A 271 14.85 -15.51 -13.70
N ALA A 272 14.25 -14.34 -13.56
CA ALA A 272 14.42 -13.28 -14.54
C ALA A 272 15.86 -12.76 -14.62
N ARG A 273 16.59 -12.72 -13.50
CA ARG A 273 18.02 -12.35 -13.48
C ARG A 273 18.86 -13.38 -14.22
N GLU A 274 18.67 -14.65 -13.94
CA GLU A 274 19.37 -15.77 -14.61
C GLU A 274 19.10 -15.77 -16.12
N ARG A 275 17.85 -15.51 -16.53
CA ARG A 275 17.47 -15.39 -17.94
C ARG A 275 18.22 -14.24 -18.63
N ARG A 276 18.29 -13.05 -18.00
CA ARG A 276 19.03 -11.90 -18.57
C ARG A 276 20.51 -12.21 -18.70
N GLN A 277 21.11 -12.91 -17.74
CA GLN A 277 22.51 -13.34 -17.80
C GLN A 277 22.75 -14.24 -19.00
N LYS A 278 21.95 -15.32 -19.17
CA LYS A 278 22.07 -16.23 -20.32
C LYS A 278 21.96 -15.55 -21.69
N VAL A 279 21.00 -14.61 -21.81
CA VAL A 279 20.83 -13.82 -23.05
C VAL A 279 22.11 -13.03 -23.39
N ARG A 280 22.76 -12.46 -22.40
CA ARG A 280 24.00 -11.69 -22.62
C ARG A 280 25.20 -12.57 -22.94
N GLU A 281 25.35 -13.70 -22.25
CA GLU A 281 26.39 -14.68 -22.55
C GLU A 281 26.27 -15.18 -23.99
N ALA A 282 25.06 -15.46 -24.45
CA ALA A 282 24.79 -15.83 -25.83
C ALA A 282 25.15 -14.71 -26.84
N ILE A 283 24.88 -13.46 -26.53
CA ILE A 283 25.28 -12.33 -27.39
C ILE A 283 26.80 -12.16 -27.42
N GLN A 284 27.47 -12.30 -26.28
CA GLN A 284 28.94 -12.19 -26.20
C GLN A 284 29.66 -13.31 -26.91
N SER A 285 29.11 -14.53 -26.93
CA SER A 285 29.69 -15.67 -27.65
C SER A 285 29.41 -15.64 -29.16
N ALA A 286 28.53 -14.78 -29.63
CA ALA A 286 28.21 -14.61 -31.05
C ALA A 286 28.98 -13.45 -31.73
N VAL A 287 29.80 -12.71 -30.96
CA VAL A 287 30.68 -11.61 -31.39
C VAL A 287 32.13 -12.07 -31.32
#